data_a661db8b62c60d0d05af89cf83c9bf02
#
_entry.id   a661db8b62c60d0d05af89cf83c9bf02
#
_cell.length_a   1.000
_cell.length_b   1.000
_cell.length_c   1.000
_cell.angle_alpha   90.00
_cell.angle_beta   90.00
_cell.angle_gamma   90.00
#
_symmetry.space_group_name_H-M   'P 1'
#
loop_
_entity.id
_entity.type
_entity.pdbx_description
1 polymer ?
#
loop_
_entity_poly.entity_id
_entity_poly.type
_entity_poly.pdbx_seq_one_letter_code
_entity_poly.pdbx_strand_id
1 'polypeptide(L)'
;MTTDAMKAQRDHYLDNLKVFLTILVIFHHAGQAYGDGGAWAYTPSNPAETMPWIWHFFSTNAAFFMGLYFFISGYFVPLSYDRQGFGQFIGRKLLRLGVPLVAMGCLLSLMCGKFEIAHMWFVESLLLFCILYALWRLVAGRASAGSPQEPSLAMMVAVAAVMGCGSYMIRTVSQQDHWIGLCGLVLEPAHYLQYVMMFVMGTVASRKEWLTRMGDRTGAAAMTVGVALAVGNYMRDGGPWDAFVWRWFGIYESFMCVSISFGLLWLFRQKANMTNSVCRWMAGQSYGAYILHLPLMIVFQNMVDGIWIGAFGKFMLVGTVVTAISYAMTWLLRMIPGAKRIL
;
A
#
# COMPACT_ATOMS: atom_id res chain seq x y z
N MET A 1 21.08 32.66 -16.12
CA MET A 1 20.04 31.64 -16.22
C MET A 1 19.37 31.57 -14.88
N THR A 2 18.16 32.02 -14.83
CA THR A 2 17.42 32.43 -13.64
C THR A 2 16.96 31.23 -12.82
N THR A 3 17.05 31.37 -11.51
CA THR A 3 16.66 30.44 -10.43
C THR A 3 15.17 30.00 -10.43
N ASP A 4 14.35 30.50 -11.34
CA ASP A 4 12.93 30.16 -11.50
C ASP A 4 12.63 28.95 -12.42
N ALA A 5 13.63 28.36 -13.07
CA ALA A 5 13.46 27.20 -13.95
C ALA A 5 13.51 25.85 -13.21
N MET A 6 13.81 25.84 -11.92
CA MET A 6 13.66 24.66 -11.05
C MET A 6 12.28 24.62 -10.35
N LYS A 7 11.20 25.02 -11.02
CA LYS A 7 9.86 24.61 -10.61
C LYS A 7 9.86 23.10 -10.58
N ALA A 8 9.72 22.53 -9.38
CA ALA A 8 9.72 21.11 -9.07
C ALA A 8 9.03 20.34 -10.20
N GLN A 9 9.82 19.70 -11.05
CA GLN A 9 9.32 18.76 -12.03
C GLN A 9 8.56 17.71 -11.23
N ARG A 10 7.23 17.65 -11.42
CA ARG A 10 6.39 16.70 -10.70
C ARG A 10 6.94 15.30 -10.96
N ASP A 11 7.25 14.58 -9.90
CA ASP A 11 7.78 13.22 -9.99
C ASP A 11 6.69 12.27 -10.48
N HIS A 12 6.50 12.22 -11.81
CA HIS A 12 5.46 11.42 -12.46
C HIS A 12 5.59 9.94 -12.15
N TYR A 13 6.82 9.46 -11.90
CA TYR A 13 7.04 8.07 -11.54
C TYR A 13 6.37 7.68 -10.23
N LEU A 14 6.29 8.57 -9.22
CA LEU A 14 5.56 8.28 -7.98
C LEU A 14 4.04 8.20 -8.21
N ASP A 15 3.52 9.04 -9.11
CA ASP A 15 2.11 8.97 -9.48
C ASP A 15 1.81 7.66 -10.23
N ASN A 16 2.67 7.26 -11.17
CA ASN A 16 2.55 5.99 -11.90
C ASN A 16 2.72 4.78 -10.98
N LEU A 17 3.63 4.85 -10.00
CA LEU A 17 3.80 3.80 -9.00
C LEU A 17 2.55 3.65 -8.11
N LYS A 18 1.91 4.75 -7.71
CA LYS A 18 0.62 4.69 -6.99
C LYS A 18 -0.50 4.06 -7.83
N VAL A 19 -0.57 4.36 -9.13
CA VAL A 19 -1.50 3.70 -10.05
C VAL A 19 -1.26 2.20 -10.07
N PHE A 20 -0.01 1.77 -10.28
CA PHE A 20 0.38 0.36 -10.27
C PHE A 20 -0.03 -0.34 -8.96
N LEU A 21 0.31 0.26 -7.81
CA LEU A 21 -0.04 -0.29 -6.51
C LEU A 21 -1.56 -0.37 -6.29
N THR A 22 -2.33 0.64 -6.75
CA THR A 22 -3.79 0.61 -6.64
C THR A 22 -4.39 -0.55 -7.44
N ILE A 23 -3.92 -0.76 -8.68
CA ILE A 23 -4.35 -1.89 -9.50
C ILE A 23 -3.97 -3.21 -8.81
N LEU A 24 -2.75 -3.30 -8.28
CA LEU A 24 -2.28 -4.49 -7.56
C LEU A 24 -3.15 -4.81 -6.34
N VAL A 25 -3.58 -3.80 -5.57
CA VAL A 25 -4.52 -3.96 -4.44
C VAL A 25 -5.87 -4.49 -4.92
N ILE A 26 -6.40 -3.96 -6.03
CA ILE A 26 -7.69 -4.41 -6.58
C ILE A 26 -7.58 -5.89 -7.01
N PHE A 27 -6.51 -6.27 -7.71
CA PHE A 27 -6.28 -7.67 -8.09
C PHE A 27 -6.02 -8.57 -6.89
N HIS A 28 -5.31 -8.10 -5.87
CA HIS A 28 -5.12 -8.84 -4.63
C HIS A 28 -6.49 -9.22 -4.01
N HIS A 29 -7.38 -8.26 -3.88
CA HIS A 29 -8.71 -8.51 -3.34
C HIS A 29 -9.60 -9.34 -4.28
N ALA A 30 -9.48 -9.17 -5.60
CA ALA A 30 -10.20 -10.02 -6.56
C ALA A 30 -9.85 -11.50 -6.43
N GLY A 31 -8.58 -11.78 -6.10
CA GLY A 31 -8.10 -13.15 -5.92
C GLY A 31 -8.52 -13.80 -4.61
N GLN A 32 -8.76 -13.03 -3.54
CA GLN A 32 -9.03 -13.58 -2.20
C GLN A 32 -10.23 -14.53 -2.15
N ALA A 33 -11.24 -14.32 -3.00
CA ALA A 33 -12.39 -15.22 -3.10
C ALA A 33 -12.05 -16.63 -3.62
N TYR A 34 -10.92 -16.79 -4.31
CA TYR A 34 -10.49 -18.02 -4.97
C TYR A 34 -9.26 -18.65 -4.34
N GLY A 35 -8.77 -18.12 -3.21
CA GLY A 35 -7.70 -18.70 -2.41
C GLY A 35 -8.24 -19.68 -1.35
N ASP A 36 -7.40 -20.60 -0.89
CA ASP A 36 -7.77 -21.52 0.19
C ASP A 36 -7.90 -20.75 1.52
N GLY A 37 -9.10 -20.82 2.13
CA GLY A 37 -9.34 -20.40 3.50
C GLY A 37 -9.33 -18.89 3.77
N GLY A 38 -9.37 -18.05 2.75
CA GLY A 38 -9.41 -16.61 2.93
C GLY A 38 -10.73 -16.13 3.56
N ALA A 39 -10.66 -15.32 4.59
CA ALA A 39 -11.81 -14.58 5.10
C ALA A 39 -12.18 -13.48 4.11
N TRP A 40 -13.10 -13.77 3.21
CA TRP A 40 -13.58 -12.83 2.21
C TRP A 40 -15.10 -12.68 2.30
N ALA A 41 -15.61 -11.51 1.95
CA ALA A 41 -17.04 -11.21 2.02
C ALA A 41 -17.89 -11.95 0.97
N TYR A 42 -17.27 -12.58 -0.03
CA TYR A 42 -17.87 -13.41 -1.04
C TYR A 42 -17.19 -14.78 -1.08
N THR A 43 -17.99 -15.84 -1.17
CA THR A 43 -17.52 -17.23 -1.35
C THR A 43 -18.15 -17.77 -2.64
N PRO A 44 -17.38 -18.34 -3.58
CA PRO A 44 -17.92 -18.96 -4.79
C PRO A 44 -18.93 -20.07 -4.45
N SER A 45 -20.05 -20.11 -5.17
CA SER A 45 -21.06 -21.19 -5.03
C SER A 45 -20.49 -22.55 -5.43
N ASN A 46 -19.52 -22.57 -6.34
CA ASN A 46 -18.80 -23.78 -6.70
C ASN A 46 -17.50 -23.91 -5.89
N PRO A 47 -17.42 -24.84 -4.91
CA PRO A 47 -16.23 -25.02 -4.08
C PRO A 47 -14.98 -25.45 -4.85
N ALA A 48 -15.13 -25.97 -6.08
CA ALA A 48 -13.99 -26.33 -6.94
C ALA A 48 -13.33 -25.12 -7.62
N GLU A 49 -13.91 -23.93 -7.50
CA GLU A 49 -13.33 -22.70 -8.05
C GLU A 49 -12.25 -22.14 -7.13
N THR A 50 -11.14 -22.84 -7.01
CA THR A 50 -9.98 -22.46 -6.22
C THR A 50 -8.71 -22.36 -7.08
N MET A 51 -7.77 -21.56 -6.62
CA MET A 51 -6.45 -21.40 -7.20
C MET A 51 -5.40 -21.56 -6.09
N PRO A 52 -4.96 -22.78 -5.78
CA PRO A 52 -4.03 -23.02 -4.66
C PRO A 52 -2.73 -22.22 -4.75
N TRP A 53 -2.23 -21.94 -5.96
CA TRP A 53 -1.01 -21.15 -6.18
C TRP A 53 -1.16 -19.67 -5.85
N ILE A 54 -2.40 -19.13 -5.72
CA ILE A 54 -2.63 -17.69 -5.57
C ILE A 54 -2.14 -17.15 -4.22
N TRP A 55 -1.94 -18.02 -3.23
CA TRP A 55 -1.38 -17.60 -1.95
C TRP A 55 0.05 -17.03 -2.07
N HIS A 56 0.83 -17.49 -3.06
CA HIS A 56 2.15 -16.90 -3.36
C HIS A 56 2.02 -15.45 -3.83
N PHE A 57 0.99 -15.18 -4.64
CA PHE A 57 0.66 -13.82 -5.07
C PHE A 57 0.26 -12.96 -3.87
N PHE A 58 -0.55 -13.49 -2.95
CA PHE A 58 -0.96 -12.75 -1.75
C PHE A 58 0.22 -12.48 -0.83
N SER A 59 1.00 -13.47 -0.48
CA SER A 59 2.14 -13.32 0.43
C SER A 59 3.23 -12.41 -0.14
N THR A 60 3.48 -12.47 -1.46
CA THR A 60 4.42 -11.55 -2.12
C THR A 60 3.91 -10.12 -2.09
N ASN A 61 2.64 -9.89 -2.41
CA ASN A 61 2.06 -8.55 -2.40
C ASN A 61 1.99 -7.98 -0.98
N ALA A 62 1.48 -8.74 -0.01
CA ALA A 62 1.39 -8.34 1.39
C ALA A 62 2.74 -7.90 1.94
N ALA A 63 3.82 -8.55 1.51
CA ALA A 63 5.16 -8.22 1.95
C ALA A 63 5.56 -6.77 1.64
N PHE A 64 5.11 -6.16 0.54
CA PHE A 64 5.64 -4.84 0.17
C PHE A 64 4.59 -3.76 -0.15
N PHE A 65 3.42 -4.11 -0.75
CA PHE A 65 2.57 -3.11 -1.39
C PHE A 65 2.03 -2.05 -0.41
N MET A 66 1.53 -2.47 0.77
CA MET A 66 1.03 -1.54 1.77
C MET A 66 2.18 -0.80 2.48
N GLY A 67 3.30 -1.49 2.74
CA GLY A 67 4.52 -0.87 3.25
C GLY A 67 5.01 0.25 2.32
N LEU A 68 5.04 0.01 1.01
CA LEU A 68 5.43 1.01 0.02
C LEU A 68 4.43 2.18 -0.06
N TYR A 69 3.13 1.92 0.10
CA TYR A 69 2.14 2.99 0.22
C TYR A 69 2.37 3.87 1.45
N PHE A 70 2.68 3.27 2.61
CA PHE A 70 3.05 4.03 3.80
C PHE A 70 4.33 4.82 3.61
N PHE A 71 5.34 4.25 2.96
CA PHE A 71 6.58 4.97 2.62
C PHE A 71 6.30 6.19 1.73
N ILE A 72 5.58 6.02 0.62
CA ILE A 72 5.24 7.13 -0.30
C ILE A 72 4.41 8.19 0.43
N SER A 73 3.45 7.77 1.25
CA SER A 73 2.64 8.69 2.05
C SER A 73 3.50 9.48 3.05
N GLY A 74 4.37 8.78 3.78
CA GLY A 74 5.33 9.37 4.71
C GLY A 74 6.28 10.36 4.03
N TYR A 75 6.71 10.08 2.81
CA TYR A 75 7.57 10.96 2.03
C TYR A 75 6.95 12.36 1.80
N PHE A 76 5.65 12.44 1.58
CA PHE A 76 4.97 13.72 1.35
C PHE A 76 4.51 14.42 2.64
N VAL A 77 4.50 13.75 3.78
CA VAL A 77 4.00 14.33 5.04
C VAL A 77 4.83 15.50 5.53
N PRO A 78 6.19 15.45 5.60
CA PRO A 78 7.00 16.58 6.04
C PRO A 78 6.79 17.85 5.20
N LEU A 79 6.79 17.69 3.88
CA LEU A 79 6.61 18.79 2.93
C LEU A 79 5.21 19.43 3.06
N SER A 80 4.20 18.61 3.32
CA SER A 80 2.83 19.06 3.51
C SER A 80 2.68 19.83 4.84
N TYR A 81 3.24 19.29 5.93
CA TYR A 81 3.18 19.92 7.24
C TYR A 81 3.93 21.25 7.27
N ASP A 82 5.14 21.32 6.71
CA ASP A 82 5.95 22.52 6.71
C ASP A 82 5.29 23.69 5.95
N ARG A 83 4.51 23.38 4.91
CA ARG A 83 3.76 24.40 4.15
C ARG A 83 2.49 24.89 4.85
N GLN A 84 1.88 24.03 5.68
CA GLN A 84 0.51 24.29 6.19
C GLN A 84 0.50 24.64 7.68
N GLY A 85 1.48 24.18 8.43
CA GLY A 85 1.44 24.19 9.89
C GLY A 85 0.42 23.20 10.47
N PHE A 86 0.39 23.07 11.79
CA PHE A 86 -0.40 22.06 12.49
C PHE A 86 -1.89 22.07 12.16
N GLY A 87 -2.57 23.20 12.38
CA GLY A 87 -4.04 23.27 12.26
C GLY A 87 -4.55 22.98 10.85
N GLN A 88 -3.94 23.61 9.83
CA GLN A 88 -4.35 23.37 8.44
C GLN A 88 -3.98 21.95 7.96
N PHE A 89 -2.85 21.42 8.41
CA PHE A 89 -2.44 20.05 8.08
C PHE A 89 -3.45 19.04 8.63
N ILE A 90 -3.77 19.11 9.94
CA ILE A 90 -4.74 18.21 10.57
C ILE A 90 -6.12 18.35 9.92
N GLY A 91 -6.62 19.58 9.75
CA GLY A 91 -7.93 19.80 9.10
C GLY A 91 -8.03 19.18 7.70
N ARG A 92 -6.95 19.31 6.89
CA ARG A 92 -6.92 18.68 5.56
C ARG A 92 -6.81 17.15 5.62
N LYS A 93 -6.09 16.60 6.61
CA LYS A 93 -6.00 15.15 6.78
C LYS A 93 -7.33 14.56 7.25
N LEU A 94 -8.01 15.21 8.20
CA LEU A 94 -9.35 14.81 8.61
C LEU A 94 -10.35 14.86 7.45
N LEU A 95 -10.31 15.91 6.64
CA LEU A 95 -11.19 16.01 5.47
C LEU A 95 -10.89 14.91 4.43
N ARG A 96 -9.62 14.68 4.11
CA ARG A 96 -9.22 13.79 3.00
C ARG A 96 -9.16 12.32 3.38
N LEU A 97 -8.87 12.00 4.64
CA LEU A 97 -8.77 10.61 5.12
C LEU A 97 -9.95 10.26 6.05
N GLY A 98 -10.31 11.16 6.98
CA GLY A 98 -11.35 10.90 7.96
C GLY A 98 -12.76 10.84 7.34
N VAL A 99 -13.10 11.76 6.44
CA VAL A 99 -14.44 11.75 5.80
C VAL A 99 -14.65 10.46 4.98
N PRO A 100 -13.74 10.04 4.08
CA PRO A 100 -13.90 8.77 3.37
C PRO A 100 -13.89 7.55 4.30
N LEU A 101 -13.08 7.55 5.36
CA LEU A 101 -13.05 6.47 6.35
C LEU A 101 -14.42 6.26 6.98
N VAL A 102 -15.05 7.34 7.47
CA VAL A 102 -16.38 7.27 8.08
C VAL A 102 -17.45 6.90 7.06
N ALA A 103 -17.46 7.56 5.90
CA ALA A 103 -18.47 7.31 4.88
C ALA A 103 -18.42 5.87 4.35
N MET A 104 -17.23 5.36 4.05
CA MET A 104 -17.06 3.99 3.56
C MET A 104 -17.26 2.96 4.68
N GLY A 105 -16.80 3.23 5.91
CA GLY A 105 -17.06 2.39 7.07
C GLY A 105 -18.57 2.24 7.34
N CYS A 106 -19.34 3.34 7.26
CA CYS A 106 -20.80 3.27 7.35
C CYS A 106 -21.41 2.43 6.21
N LEU A 107 -20.96 2.63 4.97
CA LEU A 107 -21.48 1.85 3.83
C LEU A 107 -21.19 0.35 4.00
N LEU A 108 -19.96 -0.02 4.33
CA LEU A 108 -19.57 -1.41 4.54
C LEU A 108 -20.31 -2.04 5.73
N SER A 109 -20.47 -1.28 6.81
CA SER A 109 -21.22 -1.75 7.99
C SER A 109 -22.69 -2.02 7.66
N LEU A 110 -23.32 -1.19 6.81
CA LEU A 110 -24.66 -1.42 6.32
C LEU A 110 -24.74 -2.65 5.41
N MET A 111 -23.77 -2.86 4.53
CA MET A 111 -23.71 -4.02 3.64
C MET A 111 -23.49 -5.33 4.40
N CYS A 112 -22.65 -5.32 5.44
CA CYS A 112 -22.28 -6.50 6.21
C CYS A 112 -23.18 -6.76 7.44
N GLY A 113 -24.04 -5.81 7.81
CA GLY A 113 -24.91 -5.90 9.01
C GLY A 113 -24.14 -5.84 10.34
N LYS A 114 -22.86 -5.47 10.34
CA LYS A 114 -22.00 -5.31 11.52
C LYS A 114 -21.01 -4.19 11.28
N PHE A 115 -20.40 -3.65 12.36
CA PHE A 115 -19.31 -2.67 12.19
C PHE A 115 -18.16 -3.26 11.38
N GLU A 116 -17.84 -2.62 10.26
CA GLU A 116 -16.82 -3.11 9.32
C GLU A 116 -16.14 -1.94 8.63
N ILE A 117 -14.83 -1.88 8.69
CA ILE A 117 -14.02 -0.92 7.96
C ILE A 117 -13.19 -1.57 6.84
N ALA A 118 -13.07 -2.89 6.87
CA ALA A 118 -12.38 -3.71 5.86
C ALA A 118 -11.08 -3.05 5.36
N HIS A 119 -10.91 -2.87 4.05
CA HIS A 119 -9.72 -2.28 3.45
C HIS A 119 -9.39 -0.84 3.89
N MET A 120 -10.32 -0.15 4.55
CA MET A 120 -10.10 1.22 5.04
C MET A 120 -9.15 1.29 6.25
N TRP A 121 -8.72 0.15 6.82
CA TRP A 121 -7.70 0.10 7.88
C TRP A 121 -6.41 0.84 7.50
N PHE A 122 -6.04 0.85 6.21
CA PHE A 122 -4.89 1.60 5.73
C PHE A 122 -5.11 3.13 5.86
N VAL A 123 -6.28 3.62 5.50
CA VAL A 123 -6.63 5.04 5.61
C VAL A 123 -6.68 5.47 7.07
N GLU A 124 -7.23 4.61 7.94
CA GLU A 124 -7.26 4.78 9.40
C GLU A 124 -5.85 4.90 9.96
N SER A 125 -4.98 3.91 9.69
CA SER A 125 -3.59 3.90 10.14
C SER A 125 -2.80 5.09 9.60
N LEU A 126 -3.01 5.46 8.33
CA LEU A 126 -2.36 6.62 7.73
C LEU A 126 -2.80 7.93 8.40
N LEU A 127 -4.08 8.06 8.75
CA LEU A 127 -4.59 9.21 9.50
C LEU A 127 -3.92 9.29 10.87
N LEU A 128 -3.86 8.16 11.59
CA LEU A 128 -3.18 8.06 12.88
C LEU A 128 -1.70 8.48 12.77
N PHE A 129 -0.97 7.95 11.79
CA PHE A 129 0.45 8.29 11.60
C PHE A 129 0.64 9.77 11.26
N CYS A 130 -0.26 10.36 10.49
CA CYS A 130 -0.22 11.80 10.20
C CYS A 130 -0.46 12.64 11.45
N ILE A 131 -1.40 12.23 12.33
CA ILE A 131 -1.68 12.91 13.60
C ILE A 131 -0.46 12.79 14.53
N LEU A 132 0.07 11.59 14.72
CA LEU A 132 1.26 11.37 15.54
C LEU A 132 2.47 12.15 15.03
N TYR A 133 2.69 12.21 13.72
CA TYR A 133 3.73 13.06 13.12
C TYR A 133 3.51 14.53 13.45
N ALA A 134 2.28 15.03 13.33
CA ALA A 134 1.97 16.43 13.60
C ALA A 134 2.18 16.79 15.09
N LEU A 135 1.77 15.90 16.01
CA LEU A 135 2.00 16.05 17.46
C LEU A 135 3.50 16.02 17.78
N TRP A 136 4.24 15.08 17.20
CA TRP A 136 5.69 15.05 17.35
C TRP A 136 6.34 16.36 16.91
N ARG A 137 5.90 16.94 15.79
CA ARG A 137 6.42 18.21 15.27
C ARG A 137 6.09 19.41 16.17
N LEU A 138 4.99 19.37 16.91
CA LEU A 138 4.69 20.43 17.92
C LEU A 138 5.72 20.43 19.06
N VAL A 139 6.14 19.23 19.50
CA VAL A 139 7.11 19.08 20.59
C VAL A 139 8.55 19.28 20.11
N ALA A 140 8.91 18.66 18.98
CA ALA A 140 10.27 18.69 18.44
C ALA A 140 10.61 20.01 17.70
N GLY A 141 9.63 20.86 17.45
CA GLY A 141 9.81 22.12 16.73
C GLY A 141 10.11 21.94 15.24
N ARG A 142 10.78 22.93 14.64
CA ARG A 142 11.21 22.86 13.23
C ARG A 142 12.28 21.77 13.08
N ALA A 143 11.95 20.70 12.34
CA ALA A 143 12.99 19.76 11.96
C ALA A 143 14.00 20.43 11.06
N SER A 144 15.29 20.35 11.42
CA SER A 144 16.37 20.75 10.54
C SER A 144 16.25 20.01 9.21
N ALA A 145 16.50 20.70 8.11
CA ALA A 145 16.73 20.03 6.84
C ALA A 145 17.93 19.11 7.05
N GLY A 146 17.70 17.80 6.99
CA GLY A 146 18.80 16.84 7.06
C GLY A 146 19.78 17.10 5.92
N SER A 147 21.06 16.84 6.13
CA SER A 147 22.01 16.86 4.99
C SER A 147 21.53 15.84 3.95
N PRO A 148 21.46 16.24 2.67
CA PRO A 148 21.12 15.32 1.60
C PRO A 148 22.06 14.11 1.61
N GLN A 149 21.49 12.89 1.52
CA GLN A 149 22.25 11.64 1.65
C GLN A 149 21.70 10.59 0.69
N GLU A 150 22.56 9.82 0.07
CA GLU A 150 22.16 8.65 -0.69
C GLU A 150 21.73 7.51 0.25
N PRO A 151 20.59 6.82 0.00
CA PRO A 151 20.24 5.61 0.74
C PRO A 151 21.24 4.49 0.39
N SER A 152 21.90 3.92 1.40
CA SER A 152 22.87 2.84 1.20
C SER A 152 22.25 1.45 1.35
N LEU A 153 22.84 0.45 0.69
CA LEU A 153 22.44 -0.95 0.87
C LEU A 153 22.60 -1.39 2.32
N ALA A 154 23.66 -0.96 3.00
CA ALA A 154 23.86 -1.28 4.41
C ALA A 154 22.72 -0.75 5.30
N MET A 155 22.23 0.46 5.04
CA MET A 155 21.06 1.00 5.74
C MET A 155 19.80 0.16 5.42
N MET A 156 19.57 -0.21 4.16
CA MET A 156 18.42 -1.05 3.78
C MET A 156 18.45 -2.40 4.50
N VAL A 157 19.62 -3.04 4.54
CA VAL A 157 19.82 -4.30 5.28
C VAL A 157 19.58 -4.11 6.78
N ALA A 158 20.10 -3.05 7.38
CA ALA A 158 19.91 -2.78 8.80
C ALA A 158 18.42 -2.55 9.14
N VAL A 159 17.71 -1.76 8.32
CA VAL A 159 16.27 -1.52 8.51
C VAL A 159 15.48 -2.80 8.33
N ALA A 160 15.76 -3.60 7.28
CA ALA A 160 15.10 -4.88 7.06
C ALA A 160 15.36 -5.87 8.20
N ALA A 161 16.58 -5.91 8.74
CA ALA A 161 16.93 -6.77 9.88
C ALA A 161 16.19 -6.35 11.15
N VAL A 162 16.20 -5.06 11.52
CA VAL A 162 15.49 -4.55 12.70
C VAL A 162 13.99 -4.81 12.57
N MET A 163 13.41 -4.49 11.42
CA MET A 163 12.00 -4.73 11.12
C MET A 163 11.67 -6.23 11.18
N GLY A 164 12.53 -7.06 10.61
CA GLY A 164 12.36 -8.51 10.57
C GLY A 164 12.45 -9.16 11.93
N CYS A 165 13.42 -8.78 12.76
CA CYS A 165 13.52 -9.25 14.13
C CYS A 165 12.29 -8.85 14.95
N GLY A 166 11.85 -7.60 14.84
CA GLY A 166 10.65 -7.14 15.53
C GLY A 166 9.38 -7.85 15.05
N SER A 167 9.21 -8.02 13.73
CA SER A 167 8.09 -8.76 13.15
C SER A 167 8.10 -10.23 13.59
N TYR A 168 9.27 -10.87 13.61
CA TYR A 168 9.42 -12.23 14.12
C TYR A 168 8.95 -12.34 15.58
N MET A 169 9.39 -11.42 16.45
CA MET A 169 8.98 -11.40 17.85
C MET A 169 7.47 -11.18 18.01
N ILE A 170 6.89 -10.24 17.27
CA ILE A 170 5.44 -9.99 17.31
C ILE A 170 4.65 -11.24 16.91
N ARG A 171 5.10 -11.96 15.89
CA ARG A 171 4.43 -13.17 15.39
C ARG A 171 4.49 -14.37 16.34
N THR A 172 5.33 -14.33 17.37
CA THR A 172 5.27 -15.34 18.43
C THR A 172 4.02 -15.21 19.32
N VAL A 173 3.41 -14.01 19.35
CA VAL A 173 2.22 -13.71 20.17
C VAL A 173 0.97 -13.35 19.34
N SER A 174 1.15 -12.85 18.12
CA SER A 174 0.05 -12.50 17.21
C SER A 174 0.37 -12.98 15.79
N GLN A 175 -0.36 -13.99 15.35
CA GLN A 175 -0.19 -14.55 13.99
C GLN A 175 -0.68 -13.59 12.92
N GLN A 176 -0.35 -13.88 11.66
CA GLN A 176 -0.91 -13.18 10.49
C GLN A 176 -2.43 -13.34 10.47
N ASP A 177 -3.11 -12.39 9.86
CA ASP A 177 -4.57 -12.33 9.74
C ASP A 177 -5.32 -12.26 11.09
N HIS A 178 -4.58 -12.04 12.20
CA HIS A 178 -5.19 -11.80 13.50
C HIS A 178 -5.42 -10.29 13.70
N TRP A 179 -6.65 -9.88 13.40
CA TRP A 179 -7.08 -8.48 13.53
C TRP A 179 -7.60 -8.18 14.92
N ILE A 180 -7.11 -7.12 15.52
CA ILE A 180 -7.53 -6.67 16.86
C ILE A 180 -8.13 -5.27 16.79
N GLY A 181 -9.17 -5.06 17.60
CA GLY A 181 -9.74 -3.74 17.87
C GLY A 181 -9.08 -3.11 19.09
N LEU A 182 -8.41 -1.98 18.91
CA LEU A 182 -7.76 -1.24 20.01
C LEU A 182 -8.19 0.21 19.98
N CYS A 183 -8.93 0.67 20.98
CA CYS A 183 -9.39 2.06 21.11
C CYS A 183 -10.11 2.59 19.85
N GLY A 184 -10.88 1.73 19.17
CA GLY A 184 -11.59 2.07 17.92
C GLY A 184 -10.76 1.95 16.66
N LEU A 185 -9.49 1.56 16.77
CA LEU A 185 -8.61 1.25 15.63
C LEU A 185 -8.66 -0.24 15.32
N VAL A 186 -8.58 -0.58 14.04
CA VAL A 186 -8.50 -1.97 13.56
C VAL A 186 -7.07 -2.24 13.08
N LEU A 187 -6.37 -3.09 13.81
CA LEU A 187 -4.95 -3.34 13.61
C LEU A 187 -4.66 -4.81 13.37
N GLU A 188 -3.69 -5.09 12.50
CA GLU A 188 -3.06 -6.40 12.38
C GLU A 188 -1.63 -6.32 12.91
N PRO A 189 -1.35 -6.76 14.15
CA PRO A 189 -0.05 -6.56 14.79
C PRO A 189 1.12 -7.15 14.01
N ALA A 190 0.91 -8.28 13.33
CA ALA A 190 1.95 -8.99 12.59
C ALA A 190 2.66 -8.13 11.53
N HIS A 191 1.93 -7.22 10.87
CA HIS A 191 2.49 -6.31 9.86
C HIS A 191 2.62 -4.85 10.33
N TYR A 192 2.03 -4.50 11.50
CA TYR A 192 1.92 -3.09 11.90
C TYR A 192 3.26 -2.41 12.11
N LEU A 193 4.25 -3.13 12.65
CA LEU A 193 5.62 -2.63 12.80
C LEU A 193 6.23 -2.25 11.43
N GLN A 194 5.99 -3.06 10.42
CA GLN A 194 6.43 -2.79 9.04
C GLN A 194 5.83 -1.49 8.52
N TYR A 195 4.54 -1.26 8.73
CA TYR A 195 3.85 -0.06 8.27
C TYR A 195 4.37 1.20 8.96
N VAL A 196 4.57 1.16 10.28
CA VAL A 196 5.18 2.25 11.04
C VAL A 196 6.59 2.55 10.54
N MET A 197 7.44 1.53 10.41
CA MET A 197 8.82 1.71 9.97
C MET A 197 8.90 2.25 8.54
N MET A 198 8.07 1.76 7.62
CA MET A 198 8.02 2.26 6.25
C MET A 198 7.52 3.70 6.18
N PHE A 199 6.52 4.08 6.97
CA PHE A 199 6.07 5.47 7.06
C PHE A 199 7.17 6.40 7.61
N VAL A 200 7.81 6.02 8.72
CA VAL A 200 8.92 6.80 9.30
C VAL A 200 10.08 6.92 8.31
N MET A 201 10.43 5.82 7.65
CA MET A 201 11.49 5.81 6.62
C MET A 201 11.12 6.74 5.46
N GLY A 202 9.86 6.82 5.05
CA GLY A 202 9.37 7.80 4.08
C GLY A 202 9.59 9.24 4.55
N THR A 203 9.31 9.56 5.83
CA THR A 203 9.55 10.91 6.37
C THR A 203 11.04 11.28 6.39
N VAL A 204 11.90 10.32 6.71
CA VAL A 204 13.37 10.50 6.66
C VAL A 204 13.85 10.66 5.23
N ALA A 205 13.35 9.84 4.31
CA ALA A 205 13.66 9.90 2.88
C ALA A 205 13.34 11.27 2.28
N SER A 206 12.23 11.88 2.71
CA SER A 206 11.86 13.26 2.31
C SER A 206 12.89 14.29 2.76
N ARG A 207 13.36 14.18 4.02
CA ARG A 207 14.33 15.13 4.60
C ARG A 207 15.75 14.98 4.05
N LYS A 208 16.11 13.77 3.63
CA LYS A 208 17.44 13.42 3.12
C LYS A 208 17.49 13.36 1.58
N GLU A 209 16.39 13.67 0.91
CA GLU A 209 16.28 13.63 -0.57
C GLU A 209 16.62 12.26 -1.18
N TRP A 210 16.28 11.15 -0.50
CA TRP A 210 16.68 9.82 -0.96
C TRP A 210 16.18 9.47 -2.36
N LEU A 211 14.98 9.90 -2.72
CA LEU A 211 14.38 9.53 -4.01
C LEU A 211 15.08 10.19 -5.20
N THR A 212 15.66 11.36 -5.00
CA THR A 212 16.45 12.05 -6.03
C THR A 212 17.90 11.58 -6.08
N ARG A 213 18.43 11.10 -4.94
CA ARG A 213 19.86 10.76 -4.77
C ARG A 213 20.18 9.27 -4.87
N MET A 214 19.15 8.39 -4.87
CA MET A 214 19.38 6.96 -4.97
C MET A 214 20.11 6.60 -6.27
N GLY A 215 21.31 6.04 -6.15
CA GLY A 215 22.13 5.63 -7.28
C GLY A 215 21.58 4.37 -7.97
N ASP A 216 21.95 4.22 -9.25
CA ASP A 216 21.46 3.10 -10.05
C ASP A 216 21.95 1.74 -9.53
N ARG A 217 23.16 1.67 -8.99
CA ARG A 217 23.71 0.44 -8.39
C ARG A 217 22.88 0.01 -7.17
N THR A 218 22.55 0.96 -6.30
CA THR A 218 21.75 0.72 -5.09
C THR A 218 20.34 0.25 -5.47
N GLY A 219 19.67 0.95 -6.40
CA GLY A 219 18.33 0.61 -6.86
C GLY A 219 18.28 -0.72 -7.59
N ALA A 220 19.23 -0.99 -8.51
CA ALA A 220 19.31 -2.26 -9.23
C ALA A 220 19.59 -3.44 -8.29
N ALA A 221 20.51 -3.28 -7.32
CA ALA A 221 20.79 -4.30 -6.32
C ALA A 221 19.55 -4.60 -5.46
N ALA A 222 18.84 -3.56 -5.00
CA ALA A 222 17.59 -3.73 -4.25
C ALA A 222 16.54 -4.49 -5.09
N MET A 223 16.36 -4.14 -6.37
CA MET A 223 15.45 -4.84 -7.26
C MET A 223 15.86 -6.31 -7.46
N THR A 224 17.15 -6.58 -7.70
CA THR A 224 17.64 -7.95 -7.89
C THR A 224 17.38 -8.82 -6.66
N VAL A 225 17.69 -8.30 -5.46
CA VAL A 225 17.40 -9.00 -4.20
C VAL A 225 15.89 -9.20 -4.02
N GLY A 226 15.09 -8.16 -4.29
CA GLY A 226 13.63 -8.23 -4.18
C GLY A 226 13.03 -9.28 -5.11
N VAL A 227 13.46 -9.34 -6.37
CA VAL A 227 13.03 -10.36 -7.33
C VAL A 227 13.48 -11.76 -6.89
N ALA A 228 14.73 -11.91 -6.45
CA ALA A 228 15.22 -13.20 -5.97
C ALA A 228 14.42 -13.73 -4.77
N LEU A 229 14.09 -12.87 -3.82
CA LEU A 229 13.24 -13.24 -2.69
C LEU A 229 11.79 -13.54 -3.14
N ALA A 230 11.21 -12.76 -4.06
CA ALA A 230 9.90 -13.05 -4.60
C ALA A 230 9.87 -14.41 -5.31
N VAL A 231 10.85 -14.70 -6.16
CA VAL A 231 11.00 -16.01 -6.82
C VAL A 231 11.13 -17.12 -5.76
N GLY A 232 11.97 -16.92 -4.75
CA GLY A 232 12.12 -17.88 -3.64
C GLY A 232 10.80 -18.12 -2.89
N ASN A 233 9.93 -17.09 -2.76
CA ASN A 233 8.59 -17.25 -2.18
C ASN A 233 7.67 -18.07 -3.10
N TYR A 234 7.76 -17.91 -4.42
CA TYR A 234 7.01 -18.73 -5.37
C TYR A 234 7.52 -20.18 -5.49
N MET A 235 8.75 -20.46 -5.06
CA MET A 235 9.32 -21.81 -5.02
C MET A 235 8.97 -22.60 -3.74
N ARG A 236 8.14 -22.08 -2.89
CA ARG A 236 7.66 -22.75 -1.67
C ARG A 236 6.60 -23.80 -2.06
N ASP A 237 6.89 -25.05 -1.76
CA ASP A 237 6.12 -26.22 -2.22
C ASP A 237 5.81 -27.23 -1.09
N GLY A 238 5.94 -26.79 0.17
CA GLY A 238 5.79 -27.68 1.34
C GLY A 238 7.04 -28.47 1.70
N GLY A 239 8.15 -28.31 0.95
CA GLY A 239 9.44 -28.95 1.23
C GLY A 239 10.29 -28.22 2.28
N PRO A 240 11.59 -28.62 2.43
CA PRO A 240 12.49 -28.04 3.43
C PRO A 240 12.69 -26.53 3.27
N TRP A 241 12.65 -26.01 2.05
CA TRP A 241 12.71 -24.58 1.77
C TRP A 241 11.48 -23.84 2.33
N ASP A 242 10.30 -24.38 2.10
CA ASP A 242 9.07 -23.81 2.64
C ASP A 242 9.09 -23.78 4.17
N ALA A 243 9.49 -24.89 4.82
CA ALA A 243 9.61 -24.95 6.27
C ALA A 243 10.62 -23.92 6.82
N PHE A 244 11.74 -23.72 6.13
CA PHE A 244 12.74 -22.71 6.50
C PHE A 244 12.17 -21.31 6.38
N VAL A 245 11.56 -20.95 5.23
CA VAL A 245 10.98 -19.62 5.01
C VAL A 245 9.83 -19.36 6.00
N TRP A 246 8.98 -20.36 6.24
CA TRP A 246 7.86 -20.23 7.18
C TRP A 246 8.33 -19.94 8.60
N ARG A 247 9.38 -20.62 9.05
CA ARG A 247 9.97 -20.39 10.37
C ARG A 247 10.48 -18.97 10.56
N TRP A 248 11.06 -18.37 9.51
CA TRP A 248 11.69 -17.05 9.54
C TRP A 248 10.89 -16.01 8.74
N PHE A 249 9.59 -16.25 8.53
CA PHE A 249 8.80 -15.48 7.58
C PHE A 249 8.79 -13.98 7.89
N GLY A 250 8.73 -13.55 9.14
CA GLY A 250 8.80 -12.14 9.51
C GLY A 250 10.09 -11.45 9.05
N ILE A 251 11.23 -12.17 9.10
CA ILE A 251 12.51 -11.66 8.60
C ILE A 251 12.51 -11.67 7.07
N TYR A 252 12.15 -12.79 6.46
CA TYR A 252 12.10 -12.96 5.01
C TYR A 252 11.23 -11.89 4.34
N GLU A 253 10.03 -11.68 4.83
CA GLU A 253 9.08 -10.68 4.38
C GLU A 253 9.60 -9.25 4.54
N SER A 254 10.30 -8.96 5.64
CA SER A 254 10.88 -7.63 5.87
C SER A 254 11.98 -7.30 4.85
N PHE A 255 12.81 -8.28 4.50
CA PHE A 255 13.77 -8.12 3.41
C PHE A 255 13.09 -7.96 2.05
N MET A 256 12.01 -8.71 1.78
CA MET A 256 11.18 -8.50 0.59
C MET A 256 10.59 -7.09 0.57
N CYS A 257 10.02 -6.63 1.70
CA CYS A 257 9.44 -5.31 1.80
C CYS A 257 10.40 -4.21 1.39
N VAL A 258 11.57 -4.16 2.02
CA VAL A 258 12.54 -3.11 1.77
C VAL A 258 13.12 -3.22 0.36
N SER A 259 13.55 -4.40 -0.06
CA SER A 259 14.22 -4.57 -1.35
C SER A 259 13.28 -4.34 -2.54
N ILE A 260 12.06 -4.88 -2.51
CA ILE A 260 11.07 -4.64 -3.58
C ILE A 260 10.66 -3.17 -3.59
N SER A 261 10.44 -2.53 -2.42
CA SER A 261 10.04 -1.13 -2.35
C SER A 261 11.08 -0.20 -2.97
N PHE A 262 12.35 -0.31 -2.56
CA PHE A 262 13.41 0.52 -3.13
C PHE A 262 13.72 0.16 -4.59
N GLY A 263 13.62 -1.12 -4.93
CA GLY A 263 13.74 -1.57 -6.32
C GLY A 263 12.68 -0.98 -7.23
N LEU A 264 11.40 -0.98 -6.81
CA LEU A 264 10.29 -0.38 -7.57
C LEU A 264 10.42 1.15 -7.65
N LEU A 265 10.80 1.84 -6.58
CA LEU A 265 11.06 3.27 -6.61
C LEU A 265 12.13 3.64 -7.63
N TRP A 266 13.22 2.86 -7.68
CA TRP A 266 14.26 3.02 -8.69
C TRP A 266 13.77 2.69 -10.09
N LEU A 267 13.12 1.53 -10.29
CA LEU A 267 12.64 1.08 -11.60
C LEU A 267 11.66 2.07 -12.22
N PHE A 268 10.68 2.54 -11.43
CA PHE A 268 9.70 3.50 -11.92
C PHE A 268 10.33 4.85 -12.23
N ARG A 269 11.32 5.30 -11.45
CA ARG A 269 12.07 6.51 -11.75
C ARG A 269 12.82 6.40 -13.09
N GLN A 270 13.41 5.23 -13.38
CA GLN A 270 14.16 4.99 -14.61
C GLN A 270 13.28 4.78 -15.84
N LYS A 271 12.18 4.06 -15.68
CA LYS A 271 11.40 3.54 -16.82
C LYS A 271 9.98 4.12 -16.94
N ALA A 272 9.44 4.68 -15.87
CA ALA A 272 8.05 5.13 -15.80
C ALA A 272 7.92 6.60 -15.35
N ASN A 273 8.94 7.43 -15.54
CA ASN A 273 8.89 8.87 -15.22
C ASN A 273 8.27 9.71 -16.35
N MET A 274 7.69 9.07 -17.35
CA MET A 274 6.93 9.73 -18.40
C MET A 274 5.47 9.94 -17.98
N THR A 275 4.79 10.89 -18.61
CA THR A 275 3.36 11.10 -18.40
C THR A 275 2.65 11.42 -19.71
N ASN A 276 1.43 10.91 -19.82
CA ASN A 276 0.48 11.24 -20.87
C ASN A 276 -0.90 11.57 -20.25
N SER A 277 -1.90 11.83 -21.07
CA SER A 277 -3.25 12.14 -20.58
C SER A 277 -3.87 11.01 -19.75
N VAL A 278 -3.66 9.74 -20.15
CA VAL A 278 -4.18 8.57 -19.45
C VAL A 278 -3.49 8.40 -18.08
N CYS A 279 -2.14 8.46 -18.04
CA CYS A 279 -1.39 8.35 -16.79
C CYS A 279 -1.82 9.44 -15.78
N ARG A 280 -1.95 10.69 -16.25
CA ARG A 280 -2.42 11.79 -15.40
C ARG A 280 -3.85 11.59 -14.92
N TRP A 281 -4.73 11.11 -15.80
CA TRP A 281 -6.11 10.81 -15.45
C TRP A 281 -6.15 9.71 -14.38
N MET A 282 -5.49 8.58 -14.59
CA MET A 282 -5.42 7.48 -13.63
C MET A 282 -4.83 7.93 -12.29
N ALA A 283 -3.68 8.60 -12.29
CA ALA A 283 -3.06 9.10 -11.08
C ALA A 283 -3.99 10.00 -10.25
N GLY A 284 -4.81 10.79 -10.94
CA GLY A 284 -5.82 11.63 -10.29
C GLY A 284 -6.94 10.84 -9.61
N GLN A 285 -7.24 9.64 -10.06
CA GLN A 285 -8.36 8.82 -9.56
C GLN A 285 -7.92 7.71 -8.59
N SER A 286 -6.62 7.39 -8.48
CA SER A 286 -6.14 6.22 -7.74
C SER A 286 -6.61 6.14 -6.29
N TYR A 287 -6.68 7.26 -5.58
CA TYR A 287 -7.16 7.28 -4.19
C TYR A 287 -8.65 6.93 -4.08
N GLY A 288 -9.49 7.51 -4.91
CA GLY A 288 -10.93 7.18 -4.90
C GLY A 288 -11.18 5.75 -5.43
N ALA A 289 -10.41 5.29 -6.43
CA ALA A 289 -10.49 3.91 -6.90
C ALA A 289 -10.14 2.92 -5.78
N TYR A 290 -9.11 3.23 -4.97
CA TYR A 290 -8.79 2.46 -3.76
C TYR A 290 -9.96 2.44 -2.76
N ILE A 291 -10.67 3.56 -2.54
CA ILE A 291 -11.78 3.60 -1.60
C ILE A 291 -12.98 2.78 -2.11
N LEU A 292 -13.29 2.86 -3.41
CA LEU A 292 -14.52 2.32 -3.98
C LEU A 292 -14.43 0.85 -4.40
N HIS A 293 -13.22 0.29 -4.58
CA HIS A 293 -13.09 -1.03 -5.22
C HIS A 293 -13.74 -2.16 -4.44
N LEU A 294 -13.71 -2.16 -3.10
CA LEU A 294 -14.18 -3.30 -2.31
C LEU A 294 -15.69 -3.53 -2.42
N PRO A 295 -16.57 -2.54 -2.18
CA PRO A 295 -18.01 -2.74 -2.38
C PRO A 295 -18.35 -3.12 -3.82
N LEU A 296 -17.67 -2.54 -4.82
CA LEU A 296 -17.85 -2.93 -6.22
C LEU A 296 -17.38 -4.36 -6.48
N MET A 297 -16.29 -4.78 -5.83
CA MET A 297 -15.74 -6.14 -5.92
C MET A 297 -16.76 -7.17 -5.47
N ILE A 298 -17.33 -6.99 -4.29
CA ILE A 298 -18.32 -7.90 -3.72
C ILE A 298 -19.55 -8.03 -4.64
N VAL A 299 -20.08 -6.91 -5.14
CA VAL A 299 -21.20 -6.90 -6.07
C VAL A 299 -20.86 -7.66 -7.35
N PHE A 300 -19.69 -7.38 -7.94
CA PHE A 300 -19.30 -7.98 -9.21
C PHE A 300 -18.97 -9.47 -9.09
N GLN A 301 -18.37 -9.91 -7.98
CA GLN A 301 -18.12 -11.32 -7.70
C GLN A 301 -19.44 -12.10 -7.62
N ASN A 302 -20.46 -11.56 -6.96
CA ASN A 302 -21.79 -12.18 -6.92
C ASN A 302 -22.45 -12.22 -8.32
N MET A 303 -22.29 -11.19 -9.14
CA MET A 303 -22.85 -11.17 -10.51
C MET A 303 -22.24 -12.21 -11.43
N VAL A 304 -20.95 -12.53 -11.27
CA VAL A 304 -20.25 -13.50 -12.13
C VAL A 304 -20.23 -14.91 -11.56
N ASP A 305 -20.86 -15.16 -10.42
CA ASP A 305 -20.80 -16.44 -9.71
C ASP A 305 -21.23 -17.62 -10.58
N GLY A 306 -22.35 -17.50 -11.30
CA GLY A 306 -22.88 -18.54 -12.20
C GLY A 306 -22.18 -18.64 -13.57
N ILE A 307 -21.15 -17.83 -13.86
CA ILE A 307 -20.47 -17.84 -15.16
C ILE A 307 -19.39 -18.94 -15.20
N TRP A 308 -19.41 -19.77 -16.22
CA TRP A 308 -18.50 -20.91 -16.38
C TRP A 308 -17.19 -20.53 -17.11
N ILE A 309 -16.31 -19.79 -16.43
CA ILE A 309 -14.98 -19.41 -16.97
C ILE A 309 -13.83 -19.82 -16.04
N GLY A 310 -14.17 -20.57 -14.97
CA GLY A 310 -13.19 -21.02 -13.96
C GLY A 310 -12.66 -19.90 -13.06
N ALA A 311 -12.01 -20.28 -11.96
CA ALA A 311 -11.50 -19.35 -10.95
C ALA A 311 -10.55 -18.28 -11.51
N PHE A 312 -9.59 -18.69 -12.36
CA PHE A 312 -8.64 -17.75 -12.99
C PHE A 312 -9.34 -16.77 -13.92
N GLY A 313 -10.29 -17.24 -14.74
CA GLY A 313 -11.09 -16.38 -15.61
C GLY A 313 -11.89 -15.35 -14.82
N LYS A 314 -12.56 -15.77 -13.73
CA LYS A 314 -13.29 -14.86 -12.82
C LYS A 314 -12.36 -13.87 -12.15
N PHE A 315 -11.23 -14.31 -11.62
CA PHE A 315 -10.19 -13.43 -11.04
C PHE A 315 -9.76 -12.32 -12.01
N MET A 316 -9.42 -12.68 -13.25
CA MET A 316 -9.00 -11.71 -14.26
C MET A 316 -10.15 -10.78 -14.69
N LEU A 317 -11.33 -11.33 -14.91
CA LEU A 317 -12.51 -10.55 -15.30
C LEU A 317 -12.89 -9.54 -14.20
N VAL A 318 -13.07 -10.01 -12.98
CA VAL A 318 -13.44 -9.15 -11.84
C VAL A 318 -12.37 -8.10 -11.57
N GLY A 319 -11.09 -8.49 -11.49
CA GLY A 319 -9.99 -7.56 -11.28
C GLY A 319 -9.94 -6.44 -12.33
N THR A 320 -10.11 -6.80 -13.61
CA THR A 320 -10.07 -5.83 -14.71
C THR A 320 -11.29 -4.90 -14.70
N VAL A 321 -12.49 -5.47 -14.59
CA VAL A 321 -13.74 -4.69 -14.66
C VAL A 321 -13.88 -3.80 -13.43
N VAL A 322 -13.60 -4.32 -12.24
CA VAL A 322 -13.66 -3.51 -11.00
C VAL A 322 -12.61 -2.40 -11.03
N THR A 323 -11.41 -2.65 -11.57
CA THR A 323 -10.43 -1.58 -11.80
C THR A 323 -11.05 -0.48 -12.68
N ALA A 324 -11.54 -0.82 -13.86
CA ALA A 324 -12.10 0.15 -14.80
C ALA A 324 -13.27 0.95 -14.17
N ILE A 325 -14.21 0.25 -13.52
CA ILE A 325 -15.38 0.88 -12.90
C ILE A 325 -14.96 1.77 -11.73
N SER A 326 -14.04 1.33 -10.87
CA SER A 326 -13.59 2.13 -9.71
C SER A 326 -12.94 3.44 -10.14
N TYR A 327 -12.12 3.41 -11.20
CA TYR A 327 -11.52 4.62 -11.77
C TYR A 327 -12.56 5.54 -12.42
N ALA A 328 -13.49 4.98 -13.20
CA ALA A 328 -14.56 5.74 -13.85
C ALA A 328 -15.51 6.37 -12.81
N MET A 329 -15.94 5.62 -11.80
CA MET A 329 -16.79 6.15 -10.73
C MET A 329 -16.10 7.25 -9.93
N THR A 330 -14.81 7.08 -9.61
CA THR A 330 -14.04 8.13 -8.95
C THR A 330 -14.02 9.40 -9.79
N TRP A 331 -13.80 9.28 -11.09
CA TRP A 331 -13.82 10.42 -12.01
C TRP A 331 -15.18 11.12 -12.00
N LEU A 332 -16.28 10.36 -12.06
CA LEU A 332 -17.65 10.92 -11.98
C LEU A 332 -17.92 11.61 -10.63
N LEU A 333 -17.57 10.96 -9.52
CA LEU A 333 -17.75 11.56 -8.19
C LEU A 333 -16.97 12.86 -8.03
N ARG A 334 -15.77 12.94 -8.61
CA ARG A 334 -14.96 14.17 -8.58
C ARG A 334 -15.49 15.30 -9.45
N MET A 335 -16.52 15.08 -10.27
CA MET A 335 -17.26 16.15 -10.93
C MET A 335 -18.18 16.90 -9.97
N ILE A 336 -18.58 16.28 -8.87
CA ILE A 336 -19.39 16.90 -7.82
C ILE A 336 -18.59 18.04 -7.16
N PRO A 337 -19.16 19.25 -7.03
CA PRO A 337 -18.50 20.36 -6.37
C PRO A 337 -18.05 19.99 -4.95
N GLY A 338 -16.77 20.24 -4.64
CA GLY A 338 -16.18 19.91 -3.34
C GLY A 338 -15.58 18.49 -3.23
N ALA A 339 -16.04 17.50 -4.00
CA ALA A 339 -15.55 16.11 -3.91
C ALA A 339 -14.03 15.98 -4.20
N LYS A 340 -13.48 16.84 -5.06
CA LYS A 340 -12.02 16.89 -5.34
C LYS A 340 -11.16 17.25 -4.11
N ARG A 341 -11.75 17.78 -3.05
CA ARG A 341 -11.04 18.08 -1.79
C ARG A 341 -10.94 16.84 -0.88
N ILE A 342 -11.81 15.87 -1.13
CA ILE A 342 -11.96 14.64 -0.35
C ILE A 342 -11.27 13.46 -1.08
N LEU A 343 -11.53 13.33 -2.39
CA LEU A 343 -11.06 12.25 -3.28
C LEU A 343 -9.85 12.66 -4.12
#